data_df946267df7cffcdc5c457be5b9786da
#
_entry.id   df946267df7cffcdc5c457be5b9786da
#
_cell.length_a   1.000
_cell.length_b   1.000
_cell.length_c   1.000
_cell.angle_alpha   90.00
_cell.angle_beta   90.00
_cell.angle_gamma   90.00
#
_symmetry.space_group_name_H-M   'P 1'
#
loop_
_entity.id
_entity.type
_entity.pdbx_description
1 polymer ?
#
loop_
_entity_poly.entity_id
_entity_poly.type
_entity_poly.pdbx_seq_one_letter_code
_entity_poly.pdbx_strand_id
1 'polypeptide(L)'
;KIGAWYWTCIDDFGDRLITPAFINSHTHIAMNFFRNFFTNHSKSKNLIEDIFYKAESLLTPSDVRAFSRLGAYENILNGNGLIWDHYYFGEEIAKACPDTGITAVIAPTLQDISGPGVPMCNRMLEETYNIHSNTKYENSGIFAAFGPHATDTVSENLWKEIYLGSKKLNIPIHTHVAQSYEEVNRIYKKHKTTPIQFLNSLGILKN
;
A
#
# COMPACT_ATOMS: atom_id res chain seq x y z
N LYS A 1 41.67 19.28 2.91
CA LYS A 1 41.35 20.29 1.88
C LYS A 1 39.89 20.04 1.51
N ILE A 2 38.98 20.93 1.91
CA ILE A 2 37.57 20.93 1.47
C ILE A 2 37.61 21.50 0.05
N GLY A 3 37.23 20.69 -0.94
CA GLY A 3 37.16 21.12 -2.33
C GLY A 3 36.14 22.26 -2.48
N ALA A 4 36.49 23.29 -3.24
CA ALA A 4 35.56 24.35 -3.58
C ALA A 4 34.47 23.79 -4.48
N TRP A 5 33.24 23.84 -4.01
CA TRP A 5 32.04 23.51 -4.81
C TRP A 5 31.71 24.73 -5.67
N TYR A 6 31.76 24.58 -6.98
CA TYR A 6 31.29 25.62 -7.90
C TYR A 6 29.79 25.40 -8.14
N TRP A 7 28.98 26.29 -7.60
CA TRP A 7 27.53 26.31 -7.88
C TRP A 7 27.31 26.91 -9.26
N THR A 8 26.74 26.13 -10.16
CA THR A 8 26.41 26.58 -11.52
C THR A 8 24.98 27.14 -11.61
N CYS A 9 24.14 26.89 -10.59
CA CYS A 9 22.79 27.39 -10.48
C CYS A 9 22.46 27.67 -9.01
N ILE A 10 21.82 28.80 -8.75
CA ILE A 10 21.29 29.19 -7.44
C ILE A 10 19.81 29.47 -7.62
N ASP A 11 18.96 28.69 -6.94
CA ASP A 11 17.54 28.98 -6.84
C ASP A 11 17.28 29.74 -5.54
N ASP A 12 16.87 31.00 -5.66
CA ASP A 12 16.49 31.83 -4.52
C ASP A 12 14.98 31.72 -4.26
N PHE A 13 14.65 31.07 -3.16
CA PHE A 13 13.25 30.90 -2.74
C PHE A 13 12.76 32.03 -1.81
N GLY A 14 13.56 33.08 -1.58
CA GLY A 14 13.25 34.15 -0.64
C GLY A 14 13.10 33.66 0.80
N ASP A 15 12.19 34.29 1.57
CA ASP A 15 11.94 33.99 2.98
C ASP A 15 11.11 32.69 3.15
N ARG A 16 11.66 31.56 2.73
CA ARG A 16 11.00 30.23 2.85
C ARG A 16 11.81 29.30 3.73
N LEU A 17 11.09 28.47 4.49
CA LEU A 17 11.70 27.38 5.25
C LEU A 17 11.84 26.14 4.36
N ILE A 18 13.02 25.58 4.30
CA ILE A 18 13.29 24.29 3.66
C ILE A 18 13.20 23.20 4.73
N THR A 19 12.37 22.20 4.50
CA THR A 19 12.20 21.01 5.35
C THR A 19 12.39 19.75 4.53
N PRO A 20 12.69 18.59 5.15
CA PRO A 20 12.52 17.30 4.49
C PRO A 20 11.07 17.14 4.01
N ALA A 21 10.86 16.44 2.89
CA ALA A 21 9.54 16.09 2.42
C ALA A 21 8.83 15.19 3.44
N PHE A 22 7.49 15.26 3.47
CA PHE A 22 6.69 14.38 4.31
C PHE A 22 6.69 12.94 3.77
N ILE A 23 6.43 12.00 4.67
CA ILE A 23 6.22 10.58 4.35
C ILE A 23 4.77 10.25 4.63
N ASN A 24 4.03 9.84 3.60
CA ASN A 24 2.71 9.26 3.75
C ASN A 24 2.88 7.75 4.00
N SER A 25 2.86 7.36 5.26
CA SER A 25 3.19 6.00 5.71
C SER A 25 2.08 4.96 5.46
N HIS A 26 0.90 5.38 4.99
CA HIS A 26 -0.18 4.49 4.58
C HIS A 26 -1.14 5.20 3.64
N THR A 27 -1.31 4.68 2.44
CA THR A 27 -2.24 5.24 1.45
C THR A 27 -2.71 4.18 0.45
N HIS A 28 -3.75 4.54 -0.31
CA HIS A 28 -4.33 3.81 -1.42
C HIS A 28 -4.48 4.81 -2.59
N ILE A 29 -3.35 5.11 -3.27
CA ILE A 29 -3.33 6.23 -4.23
C ILE A 29 -4.29 6.07 -5.41
N ALA A 30 -4.65 4.83 -5.77
CA ALA A 30 -5.64 4.57 -6.79
C ALA A 30 -7.08 4.91 -6.37
N MET A 31 -7.37 5.02 -5.05
CA MET A 31 -8.74 5.28 -4.57
C MET A 31 -9.27 6.69 -4.87
N ASN A 32 -8.53 7.50 -5.61
CA ASN A 32 -9.02 8.79 -6.12
C ASN A 32 -10.32 8.69 -6.92
N PHE A 33 -10.61 7.54 -7.53
CA PHE A 33 -11.86 7.34 -8.24
C PHE A 33 -13.09 7.42 -7.33
N PHE A 34 -12.93 7.25 -6.00
CA PHE A 34 -14.01 7.45 -5.03
C PHE A 34 -14.24 8.91 -4.64
N ARG A 35 -13.48 9.86 -5.17
CA ARG A 35 -13.66 11.28 -4.83
C ARG A 35 -15.08 11.73 -5.12
N ASN A 36 -15.72 12.37 -4.14
CA ASN A 36 -17.10 12.83 -4.17
C ASN A 36 -18.17 11.73 -4.29
N PHE A 37 -17.79 10.45 -4.27
CA PHE A 37 -18.75 9.35 -4.38
C PHE A 37 -19.69 9.26 -3.15
N PHE A 38 -19.21 9.69 -1.98
CA PHE A 38 -19.88 9.45 -0.69
C PHE A 38 -20.82 10.56 -0.23
N THR A 39 -20.94 11.67 -0.94
CA THR A 39 -21.76 12.82 -0.49
C THR A 39 -23.23 12.51 -0.26
N ASN A 40 -23.75 11.39 -0.81
CA ASN A 40 -25.15 11.00 -0.70
C ASN A 40 -25.40 9.54 -0.25
N HIS A 41 -24.36 8.73 0.05
CA HIS A 41 -24.48 7.29 0.29
C HIS A 41 -24.10 6.82 1.71
N SER A 42 -24.06 7.71 2.69
CA SER A 42 -23.56 7.48 4.04
C SER A 42 -24.40 6.55 4.95
N LYS A 43 -25.32 5.75 4.39
CA LYS A 43 -26.16 4.82 5.18
C LYS A 43 -25.56 3.42 5.35
N SER A 44 -24.43 3.12 4.72
CA SER A 44 -23.78 1.82 4.89
C SER A 44 -23.12 1.73 6.26
N LYS A 45 -23.33 0.58 6.93
CA LYS A 45 -22.65 0.26 8.20
C LYS A 45 -21.22 -0.28 7.99
N ASN A 46 -20.95 -0.84 6.81
CA ASN A 46 -19.66 -1.37 6.43
C ASN A 46 -19.27 -0.85 5.02
N LEU A 47 -18.64 0.32 4.97
CA LEU A 47 -18.23 0.96 3.71
C LEU A 47 -17.29 0.08 2.88
N ILE A 48 -16.45 -0.73 3.54
CA ILE A 48 -15.46 -1.57 2.86
C ILE A 48 -16.16 -2.64 2.03
N GLU A 49 -17.02 -3.45 2.66
CA GLU A 49 -17.66 -4.58 1.98
C GLU A 49 -18.84 -4.14 1.11
N ASP A 50 -19.59 -3.14 1.56
CA ASP A 50 -20.82 -2.72 0.87
C ASP A 50 -20.56 -1.85 -0.36
N ILE A 51 -19.45 -1.09 -0.35
CA ILE A 51 -19.16 -0.10 -1.38
C ILE A 51 -17.79 -0.34 -2.02
N PHE A 52 -16.70 -0.31 -1.23
CA PHE A 52 -15.35 -0.38 -1.80
C PHE A 52 -15.14 -1.68 -2.57
N TYR A 53 -15.36 -2.83 -1.97
CA TYR A 53 -15.16 -4.12 -2.63
C TYR A 53 -15.98 -4.28 -3.91
N LYS A 54 -17.20 -3.73 -3.95
CA LYS A 54 -18.05 -3.80 -5.17
C LYS A 54 -17.48 -2.95 -6.30
N ALA A 55 -17.00 -1.76 -6.00
CA ALA A 55 -16.40 -0.88 -7.00
C ALA A 55 -15.01 -1.39 -7.42
N GLU A 56 -14.20 -1.84 -6.47
CA GLU A 56 -12.86 -2.37 -6.70
C GLU A 56 -12.86 -3.64 -7.55
N SER A 57 -13.91 -4.49 -7.44
CA SER A 57 -14.06 -5.68 -8.30
C SER A 57 -14.28 -5.36 -9.78
N LEU A 58 -14.59 -4.11 -10.11
CA LEU A 58 -14.79 -3.65 -11.49
C LEU A 58 -13.54 -2.98 -12.08
N LEU A 59 -12.53 -2.68 -11.25
CA LEU A 59 -11.32 -2.00 -11.71
C LEU A 59 -10.48 -2.90 -12.60
N THR A 60 -10.00 -2.31 -13.68
CA THR A 60 -8.98 -2.92 -14.54
C THR A 60 -7.56 -2.46 -14.14
N PRO A 61 -6.50 -3.17 -14.55
CA PRO A 61 -5.13 -2.70 -14.37
C PRO A 61 -4.89 -1.29 -14.91
N SER A 62 -5.49 -0.95 -16.07
CA SER A 62 -5.36 0.38 -16.67
C SER A 62 -6.02 1.48 -15.84
N ASP A 63 -7.16 1.19 -15.20
CA ASP A 63 -7.82 2.13 -14.30
C ASP A 63 -6.94 2.41 -13.09
N VAL A 64 -6.41 1.35 -12.46
CA VAL A 64 -5.51 1.49 -11.30
C VAL A 64 -4.29 2.33 -11.68
N ARG A 65 -3.67 2.09 -12.84
CA ARG A 65 -2.54 2.90 -13.30
C ARG A 65 -2.91 4.38 -13.47
N ALA A 66 -4.04 4.67 -14.11
CA ALA A 66 -4.47 6.05 -14.37
C ALA A 66 -4.75 6.80 -13.06
N PHE A 67 -5.51 6.19 -12.15
CA PHE A 67 -5.83 6.78 -10.85
C PHE A 67 -4.60 6.89 -9.94
N SER A 68 -3.68 5.92 -9.99
CA SER A 68 -2.43 5.99 -9.23
C SER A 68 -1.55 7.15 -9.65
N ARG A 69 -1.47 7.47 -10.94
CA ARG A 69 -0.75 8.67 -11.41
C ARG A 69 -1.33 9.94 -10.79
N LEU A 70 -2.66 10.07 -10.78
CA LEU A 70 -3.32 11.21 -10.15
C LEU A 70 -3.02 11.26 -8.66
N GLY A 71 -3.12 10.13 -7.94
CA GLY A 71 -2.86 10.06 -6.51
C GLY A 71 -1.39 10.34 -6.15
N ALA A 72 -0.45 9.91 -6.98
CA ALA A 72 0.95 10.24 -6.82
C ALA A 72 1.21 11.76 -6.99
N TYR A 73 0.61 12.39 -7.99
CA TYR A 73 0.67 13.84 -8.16
C TYR A 73 0.12 14.59 -6.95
N GLU A 74 -1.03 14.16 -6.43
CA GLU A 74 -1.61 14.79 -5.24
C GLU A 74 -0.71 14.68 -4.02
N ASN A 75 -0.05 13.53 -3.83
CA ASN A 75 0.90 13.38 -2.75
C ASN A 75 2.07 14.36 -2.87
N ILE A 76 2.65 14.52 -4.05
CA ILE A 76 3.73 15.48 -4.30
C ILE A 76 3.24 16.92 -4.05
N LEU A 77 2.08 17.30 -4.57
CA LEU A 77 1.52 18.64 -4.38
C LEU A 77 1.25 18.96 -2.91
N ASN A 78 1.01 17.95 -2.07
CA ASN A 78 0.85 18.07 -0.62
C ASN A 78 2.17 17.93 0.16
N GLY A 79 3.33 17.89 -0.52
CA GLY A 79 4.64 17.85 0.10
C GLY A 79 5.12 16.46 0.52
N ASN A 80 4.44 15.39 0.10
CA ASN A 80 4.91 14.02 0.34
C ASN A 80 5.94 13.62 -0.71
N GLY A 81 7.15 13.27 -0.28
CA GLY A 81 8.22 12.76 -1.14
C GLY A 81 8.28 11.23 -1.19
N LEU A 82 7.68 10.56 -0.21
CA LEU A 82 7.59 9.11 -0.13
C LEU A 82 6.19 8.68 0.30
N ILE A 83 5.69 7.61 -0.32
CA ILE A 83 4.42 6.97 0.04
C ILE A 83 4.60 5.49 0.34
N TRP A 84 3.75 4.94 1.22
CA TRP A 84 3.52 3.52 1.40
C TRP A 84 2.12 3.20 0.89
N ASP A 85 2.05 2.58 -0.29
CA ASP A 85 0.79 2.27 -0.95
C ASP A 85 0.42 0.80 -0.77
N HIS A 86 -0.85 0.54 -0.49
CA HIS A 86 -1.39 -0.80 -0.32
C HIS A 86 -2.63 -0.96 -1.19
N TYR A 87 -2.49 -1.57 -2.37
CA TYR A 87 -3.63 -1.71 -3.27
C TYR A 87 -3.47 -2.86 -4.27
N TYR A 88 -4.53 -3.13 -5.05
CA TYR A 88 -4.53 -4.14 -6.11
C TYR A 88 -3.70 -3.68 -7.32
N PHE A 89 -3.24 -4.64 -8.12
CA PHE A 89 -2.43 -4.37 -9.31
C PHE A 89 -1.18 -3.54 -9.02
N GLY A 90 -0.39 -4.01 -8.05
CA GLY A 90 0.79 -3.29 -7.57
C GLY A 90 1.81 -2.91 -8.65
N GLU A 91 1.99 -3.75 -9.69
CA GLU A 91 2.86 -3.40 -10.82
C GLU A 91 2.36 -2.19 -11.61
N GLU A 92 1.05 -1.97 -11.69
CA GLU A 92 0.51 -0.79 -12.38
C GLU A 92 0.76 0.48 -11.56
N ILE A 93 0.75 0.37 -10.24
CA ILE A 93 1.16 1.45 -9.34
C ILE A 93 2.67 1.71 -9.48
N ALA A 94 3.47 0.64 -9.52
CA ALA A 94 4.92 0.72 -9.75
C ALA A 94 5.29 1.38 -11.08
N LYS A 95 4.47 1.20 -12.12
CA LYS A 95 4.62 1.88 -13.42
C LYS A 95 4.15 3.34 -13.38
N ALA A 96 3.20 3.68 -12.50
CA ALA A 96 2.62 5.02 -12.43
C ALA A 96 3.49 6.00 -11.63
N CYS A 97 4.09 5.56 -10.53
CA CYS A 97 4.85 6.41 -9.62
C CYS A 97 6.07 7.09 -10.26
N PRO A 98 6.91 6.42 -11.08
CA PRO A 98 8.05 7.06 -11.74
C PRO A 98 7.66 8.22 -12.66
N ASP A 99 6.47 8.19 -13.24
CA ASP A 99 5.95 9.27 -14.09
C ASP A 99 5.82 10.61 -13.34
N THR A 100 5.77 10.56 -12.02
CA THR A 100 5.63 11.73 -11.12
C THR A 100 6.90 12.03 -10.33
N GLY A 101 7.85 11.11 -10.29
CA GLY A 101 9.09 11.23 -9.52
C GLY A 101 8.93 10.94 -8.01
N ILE A 102 7.76 10.44 -7.55
CA ILE A 102 7.57 10.09 -6.15
C ILE A 102 8.28 8.79 -5.80
N THR A 103 8.91 8.74 -4.64
CA THR A 103 9.39 7.47 -4.07
C THR A 103 8.21 6.69 -3.49
N ALA A 104 8.14 5.38 -3.74
CA ALA A 104 7.03 4.55 -3.24
C ALA A 104 7.49 3.19 -2.72
N VAL A 105 6.92 2.78 -1.60
CA VAL A 105 6.90 1.38 -1.16
C VAL A 105 5.53 0.82 -1.49
N ILE A 106 5.48 -0.20 -2.34
CA ILE A 106 4.24 -0.74 -2.88
C ILE A 106 3.99 -2.13 -2.29
N ALA A 107 2.83 -2.29 -1.67
CA ALA A 107 2.35 -3.51 -1.07
C ALA A 107 1.14 -4.03 -1.84
N PRO A 108 1.32 -4.89 -2.88
CA PRO A 108 0.21 -5.47 -3.60
C PRO A 108 -0.73 -6.23 -2.66
N THR A 109 -2.03 -5.93 -2.71
CA THR A 109 -3.01 -6.45 -1.76
C THR A 109 -3.22 -7.96 -1.90
N LEU A 110 -2.94 -8.70 -0.84
CA LEU A 110 -3.10 -10.14 -0.74
C LEU A 110 -4.34 -10.48 0.08
N GLN A 111 -5.26 -11.24 -0.51
CA GLN A 111 -6.48 -11.75 0.13
C GLN A 111 -6.74 -13.16 -0.39
N ASP A 112 -6.99 -14.13 0.50
CA ASP A 112 -7.30 -15.51 0.14
C ASP A 112 -8.55 -16.07 0.83
N ILE A 113 -9.18 -15.29 1.73
CA ILE A 113 -10.44 -15.64 2.39
C ILE A 113 -11.62 -14.89 1.79
N SER A 114 -11.53 -13.57 1.73
CA SER A 114 -12.62 -12.70 1.26
C SER A 114 -12.10 -11.39 0.69
N GLY A 115 -12.90 -10.78 -0.20
CA GLY A 115 -12.59 -9.51 -0.85
C GLY A 115 -12.22 -9.66 -2.33
N PRO A 116 -12.08 -8.54 -3.07
CA PRO A 116 -11.82 -8.53 -4.51
C PRO A 116 -10.47 -9.17 -4.88
N GLY A 117 -9.52 -9.21 -3.95
CA GLY A 117 -8.19 -9.78 -4.15
C GLY A 117 -8.15 -11.31 -4.24
N VAL A 118 -9.20 -12.02 -3.75
CA VAL A 118 -9.18 -13.49 -3.70
C VAL A 118 -8.86 -14.15 -5.05
N PRO A 119 -9.51 -13.81 -6.17
CA PRO A 119 -9.23 -14.45 -7.46
C PRO A 119 -7.86 -14.08 -8.03
N MET A 120 -7.20 -13.05 -7.52
CA MET A 120 -5.92 -12.57 -8.01
C MET A 120 -4.78 -12.66 -6.99
N CYS A 121 -4.98 -13.34 -5.86
CA CYS A 121 -4.02 -13.40 -4.75
C CYS A 121 -2.62 -13.87 -5.21
N ASN A 122 -2.55 -14.96 -5.97
CA ASN A 122 -1.28 -15.48 -6.50
C ASN A 122 -0.59 -14.44 -7.42
N ARG A 123 -1.36 -13.77 -8.27
CA ARG A 123 -0.84 -12.71 -9.12
C ARG A 123 -0.28 -11.56 -8.30
N MET A 124 -0.97 -11.11 -7.26
CA MET A 124 -0.50 -10.03 -6.38
C MET A 124 0.79 -10.43 -5.63
N LEU A 125 0.89 -11.70 -5.26
CA LEU A 125 2.11 -12.24 -4.66
C LEU A 125 3.28 -12.24 -5.67
N GLU A 126 3.05 -12.66 -6.91
CA GLU A 126 4.04 -12.59 -8.00
C GLU A 126 4.46 -11.14 -8.28
N GLU A 127 3.52 -10.19 -8.31
CA GLU A 127 3.80 -8.77 -8.50
C GLU A 127 4.71 -8.23 -7.37
N THR A 128 4.53 -8.69 -6.12
CA THR A 128 5.44 -8.32 -5.01
C THR A 128 6.89 -8.76 -5.29
N TYR A 129 7.09 -10.00 -5.74
CA TYR A 129 8.42 -10.48 -6.10
C TYR A 129 9.00 -9.77 -7.32
N ASN A 130 8.17 -9.50 -8.33
CA ASN A 130 8.59 -8.79 -9.56
C ASN A 130 9.03 -7.36 -9.24
N ILE A 131 8.28 -6.63 -8.41
CA ILE A 131 8.68 -5.28 -7.98
C ILE A 131 9.99 -5.33 -7.21
N HIS A 132 10.14 -6.27 -6.27
CA HIS A 132 11.35 -6.42 -5.47
C HIS A 132 12.60 -6.74 -6.31
N SER A 133 12.48 -7.62 -7.29
CA SER A 133 13.62 -8.09 -8.10
C SER A 133 13.98 -7.18 -9.27
N ASN A 134 13.16 -6.18 -9.56
CA ASN A 134 13.34 -5.31 -10.72
C ASN A 134 14.21 -4.10 -10.39
N THR A 135 15.47 -4.15 -10.76
CA THR A 135 16.42 -3.05 -10.55
C THR A 135 16.01 -1.73 -11.20
N LYS A 136 15.17 -1.74 -12.25
CA LYS A 136 14.65 -0.48 -12.83
C LYS A 136 13.68 0.21 -11.86
N TYR A 137 12.86 -0.56 -11.15
CA TYR A 137 11.99 -0.01 -10.12
C TYR A 137 12.80 0.57 -8.97
N GLU A 138 13.77 -0.18 -8.44
CA GLU A 138 14.66 0.29 -7.38
C GLU A 138 15.39 1.59 -7.77
N ASN A 139 15.96 1.65 -8.97
CA ASN A 139 16.63 2.84 -9.50
C ASN A 139 15.67 4.04 -9.69
N SER A 140 14.37 3.80 -9.78
CA SER A 140 13.33 4.83 -9.84
C SER A 140 12.72 5.15 -8.47
N GLY A 141 13.29 4.63 -7.37
CA GLY A 141 12.78 4.85 -6.02
C GLY A 141 11.52 4.05 -5.69
N ILE A 142 11.29 2.92 -6.37
CA ILE A 142 10.14 2.04 -6.13
C ILE A 142 10.59 0.76 -5.45
N PHE A 143 10.01 0.46 -4.30
CA PHE A 143 10.34 -0.68 -3.46
C PHE A 143 9.10 -1.52 -3.19
N ALA A 144 9.30 -2.80 -2.88
CA ALA A 144 8.20 -3.73 -2.54
C ALA A 144 7.99 -3.84 -1.03
N ALA A 145 6.74 -4.07 -0.64
CA ALA A 145 6.35 -4.65 0.63
C ALA A 145 5.36 -5.80 0.39
N PHE A 146 5.28 -6.77 1.30
CA PHE A 146 4.17 -7.71 1.29
C PHE A 146 2.91 -7.02 1.83
N GLY A 147 1.79 -7.17 1.12
CA GLY A 147 0.52 -6.51 1.40
C GLY A 147 -0.59 -7.46 1.87
N PRO A 148 -0.46 -8.27 2.94
CA PRO A 148 -1.62 -8.97 3.48
C PRO A 148 -2.67 -7.97 3.92
N HIS A 149 -3.91 -8.10 3.38
CA HIS A 149 -4.91 -7.05 3.52
C HIS A 149 -5.31 -6.78 4.99
N ALA A 150 -5.83 -7.80 5.66
CA ALA A 150 -6.27 -7.69 7.06
C ALA A 150 -6.32 -9.09 7.71
N THR A 151 -6.48 -9.12 9.03
CA THR A 151 -6.43 -10.40 9.77
C THR A 151 -7.60 -11.34 9.48
N ASP A 152 -8.73 -10.84 9.04
CA ASP A 152 -9.94 -11.62 8.72
C ASP A 152 -10.07 -11.97 7.23
N THR A 153 -9.29 -11.34 6.35
CA THR A 153 -9.32 -11.56 4.90
C THR A 153 -8.13 -12.38 4.39
N VAL A 154 -7.18 -12.69 5.27
CA VAL A 154 -5.95 -13.46 4.96
C VAL A 154 -5.84 -14.66 5.88
N SER A 155 -5.62 -15.85 5.30
CA SER A 155 -5.51 -17.10 6.05
C SER A 155 -4.22 -17.20 6.87
N GLU A 156 -4.24 -18.02 7.92
CA GLU A 156 -3.04 -18.30 8.72
C GLU A 156 -1.89 -18.85 7.88
N ASN A 157 -2.20 -19.65 6.88
CA ASN A 157 -1.19 -20.24 6.00
C ASN A 157 -0.51 -19.16 5.16
N LEU A 158 -1.29 -18.27 4.56
CA LEU A 158 -0.76 -17.16 3.78
C LEU A 158 0.02 -16.17 4.66
N TRP A 159 -0.46 -15.87 5.88
CA TRP A 159 0.30 -15.07 6.84
C TRP A 159 1.68 -15.65 7.14
N LYS A 160 1.77 -16.98 7.38
CA LYS A 160 3.05 -17.67 7.64
C LYS A 160 3.96 -17.66 6.43
N GLU A 161 3.41 -17.88 5.23
CA GLU A 161 4.16 -17.83 3.97
C GLU A 161 4.75 -16.43 3.75
N ILE A 162 3.93 -15.39 3.89
CA ILE A 162 4.35 -13.98 3.78
C ILE A 162 5.47 -13.67 4.80
N TYR A 163 5.30 -14.09 6.05
CA TYR A 163 6.32 -13.86 7.08
C TYR A 163 7.66 -14.50 6.75
N LEU A 164 7.63 -15.75 6.28
CA LEU A 164 8.87 -16.44 5.85
C LEU A 164 9.50 -15.76 4.64
N GLY A 165 8.69 -15.34 3.67
CA GLY A 165 9.15 -14.56 2.51
C GLY A 165 9.76 -13.22 2.92
N SER A 166 9.11 -12.50 3.83
CA SER A 166 9.59 -11.23 4.39
C SER A 166 10.98 -11.38 5.04
N LYS A 167 11.15 -12.39 5.89
CA LYS A 167 12.46 -12.65 6.52
C LYS A 167 13.53 -13.07 5.52
N LYS A 168 13.19 -13.92 4.56
CA LYS A 168 14.14 -14.41 3.54
C LYS A 168 14.65 -13.32 2.62
N LEU A 169 13.76 -12.41 2.20
CA LEU A 169 14.06 -11.38 1.21
C LEU A 169 14.31 -10.00 1.82
N ASN A 170 14.17 -9.87 3.14
CA ASN A 170 14.21 -8.59 3.85
C ASN A 170 13.21 -7.57 3.28
N ILE A 171 12.01 -8.03 2.92
CA ILE A 171 10.90 -7.20 2.44
C ILE A 171 9.96 -6.94 3.63
N PRO A 172 9.58 -5.68 3.91
CA PRO A 172 8.64 -5.39 5.00
C PRO A 172 7.23 -5.91 4.72
N ILE A 173 6.44 -6.06 5.78
CA ILE A 173 5.00 -6.37 5.71
C ILE A 173 4.23 -5.09 6.02
N HIS A 174 3.27 -4.74 5.17
CA HIS A 174 2.37 -3.60 5.32
C HIS A 174 0.92 -4.07 5.27
N THR A 175 0.14 -3.80 6.30
CA THR A 175 -1.20 -4.40 6.48
C THR A 175 -2.14 -3.49 7.25
N HIS A 176 -3.45 -3.75 7.14
CA HIS A 176 -4.46 -3.22 8.04
C HIS A 176 -4.65 -4.16 9.24
N VAL A 177 -4.85 -3.60 10.41
CA VAL A 177 -5.12 -4.38 11.62
C VAL A 177 -6.16 -3.66 12.48
N ALA A 178 -7.22 -4.36 12.84
CA ALA A 178 -8.33 -3.83 13.64
C ALA A 178 -8.99 -2.59 13.00
N GLN A 179 -9.11 -2.59 11.68
CA GLN A 179 -9.64 -1.46 10.90
C GLN A 179 -11.16 -1.30 11.03
N SER A 180 -11.88 -2.37 11.40
CA SER A 180 -13.34 -2.37 11.51
C SER A 180 -13.83 -3.22 12.68
N TYR A 181 -15.06 -2.93 13.11
CA TYR A 181 -15.74 -3.77 14.10
C TYR A 181 -15.93 -5.21 13.60
N GLU A 182 -16.21 -5.36 12.32
CA GLU A 182 -16.42 -6.67 11.67
C GLU A 182 -15.15 -7.52 11.73
N GLU A 183 -13.99 -6.96 11.40
CA GLU A 183 -12.69 -7.65 11.51
C GLU A 183 -12.45 -8.12 12.95
N VAL A 184 -12.53 -7.20 13.91
CA VAL A 184 -12.33 -7.52 15.33
C VAL A 184 -13.28 -8.63 15.79
N ASN A 185 -14.55 -8.55 15.41
CA ASN A 185 -15.57 -9.52 15.82
C ASN A 185 -15.35 -10.89 15.14
N ARG A 186 -14.95 -10.94 13.85
CA ARG A 186 -14.63 -12.18 13.14
C ARG A 186 -13.45 -12.89 13.79
N ILE A 187 -12.39 -12.15 14.07
CA ILE A 187 -11.20 -12.71 14.75
C ILE A 187 -11.55 -13.19 16.15
N TYR A 188 -12.31 -12.40 16.93
CA TYR A 188 -12.71 -12.81 18.26
C TYR A 188 -13.61 -14.07 18.22
N LYS A 189 -14.56 -14.14 17.31
CA LYS A 189 -15.44 -15.33 17.19
C LYS A 189 -14.66 -16.58 16.86
N LYS A 190 -13.69 -16.49 15.95
CA LYS A 190 -12.91 -17.62 15.44
C LYS A 190 -11.77 -18.03 16.37
N HIS A 191 -11.00 -17.06 16.88
CA HIS A 191 -9.74 -17.31 17.59
C HIS A 191 -9.78 -16.92 19.07
N LYS A 192 -10.88 -16.32 19.58
CA LYS A 192 -11.05 -15.86 20.96
C LYS A 192 -9.98 -14.86 21.41
N THR A 193 -9.49 -14.03 20.49
CA THR A 193 -8.41 -13.08 20.69
C THR A 193 -8.62 -11.81 19.87
N THR A 194 -7.81 -10.78 20.08
CA THR A 194 -7.80 -9.58 19.24
C THR A 194 -6.97 -9.78 17.97
N PRO A 195 -7.17 -8.97 16.90
CA PRO A 195 -6.34 -9.04 15.69
C PRO A 195 -4.84 -8.97 15.96
N ILE A 196 -4.38 -8.07 16.82
CA ILE A 196 -2.96 -7.95 17.22
C ILE A 196 -2.46 -9.20 17.94
N GLN A 197 -3.22 -9.72 18.91
CA GLN A 197 -2.85 -10.94 19.60
C GLN A 197 -2.84 -12.16 18.68
N PHE A 198 -3.75 -12.21 17.71
CA PHE A 198 -3.77 -13.24 16.67
C PHE A 198 -2.47 -13.22 15.86
N LEU A 199 -2.04 -12.07 15.32
CA LEU A 199 -0.77 -11.97 14.61
C LEU A 199 0.43 -12.34 15.50
N ASN A 200 0.41 -11.92 16.77
CA ASN A 200 1.45 -12.30 17.71
C ASN A 200 1.50 -13.82 17.95
N SER A 201 0.34 -14.49 18.05
CA SER A 201 0.26 -15.95 18.20
C SER A 201 0.82 -16.71 17.01
N LEU A 202 0.72 -16.14 15.81
CA LEU A 202 1.34 -16.66 14.58
C LEU A 202 2.85 -16.40 14.52
N GLY A 203 3.41 -15.64 15.45
CA GLY A 203 4.81 -15.26 15.47
C GLY A 203 5.19 -14.11 14.54
N ILE A 204 4.21 -13.48 13.88
CA ILE A 204 4.43 -12.40 12.90
C ILE A 204 5.05 -11.16 13.54
N LEU A 205 4.71 -10.87 14.81
CA LEU A 205 5.20 -9.68 15.53
C LEU A 205 6.50 -9.94 16.32
N LYS A 206 7.10 -11.10 16.16
CA LYS A 206 8.40 -11.41 16.81
C LYS A 206 9.54 -10.96 15.90
N ASN A 207 10.45 -10.16 16.44
CA ASN A 207 11.71 -9.77 15.79
C ASN A 207 12.67 -10.96 15.67
#